data_5cb139f259c5a9740f0ed15e13a057d2
#
_entry.id   5cb139f259c5a9740f0ed15e13a057d2
#
_cell.length_a   1.000
_cell.length_b   1.000
_cell.length_c   1.000
_cell.angle_alpha   90.00
_cell.angle_beta   90.00
_cell.angle_gamma   90.00
#
_symmetry.space_group_name_H-M   'P 1'
#
loop_
_entity.id
_entity.type
_entity.pdbx_description
1 polymer ?
#
loop_
_entity_poly.entity_id
_entity_poly.type
_entity_poly.pdbx_seq_one_letter_code
_entity_poly.pdbx_strand_id
1 'polypeptide(L)'
;MNMLTISPIRAFSDNYIWLIVRNNRAFVVDPGEPGPVLATLQAENIELSGILITHHHFDHTGAVAALKTETGCEVWGPPDSPAGPYDRTVTEGDTVSVLGVDFSVLNVPGHTLDHIAYYSPAEQALFCGDTLFVGGCGRVFEGTPPQMRGSLEKLRGLPPETLIFCAHEYTLANLRFARLVEPNNRALSAFLSDCEAKRANDEPTVPSRISDELACNPFLRWDSAEVRDTLKAAGKLTEDTADGVFTAVREWKNTA
;
A
#
# COMPACT_ATOMS: atom_id res chain seq x y z
N MET A 1 -19.50 -18.85 -7.09
CA MET A 1 -18.08 -18.78 -7.53
C MET A 1 -17.27 -18.66 -6.25
N ASN A 2 -16.15 -19.42 -6.12
CA ASN A 2 -15.29 -19.23 -4.94
C ASN A 2 -14.64 -17.84 -5.00
N MET A 3 -14.71 -17.09 -3.91
CA MET A 3 -14.04 -15.78 -3.76
C MET A 3 -12.51 -15.98 -3.79
N LEU A 4 -11.78 -14.91 -4.09
CA LEU A 4 -10.33 -14.89 -3.90
C LEU A 4 -9.98 -14.99 -2.42
N THR A 5 -8.93 -15.73 -2.10
CA THR A 5 -8.31 -15.69 -0.76
C THR A 5 -7.06 -14.83 -0.86
N ILE A 6 -6.97 -13.79 -0.03
CA ILE A 6 -5.80 -12.90 0.01
C ILE A 6 -5.14 -13.06 1.37
N SER A 7 -3.85 -13.39 1.38
CA SER A 7 -3.07 -13.61 2.60
C SER A 7 -1.66 -13.01 2.49
N PRO A 8 -1.06 -12.57 3.62
CA PRO A 8 0.29 -12.04 3.62
C PRO A 8 1.31 -13.17 3.69
N ILE A 9 2.36 -13.08 2.88
CA ILE A 9 3.62 -13.79 3.06
C ILE A 9 4.60 -12.76 3.65
N ARG A 10 5.11 -13.02 4.85
CA ARG A 10 6.10 -12.13 5.49
C ARG A 10 7.44 -12.26 4.78
N ALA A 11 8.07 -11.13 4.48
CA ALA A 11 9.38 -11.03 3.86
C ALA A 11 10.21 -9.93 4.54
N PHE A 12 11.51 -10.04 4.48
CA PHE A 12 12.44 -9.12 5.16
C PHE A 12 12.07 -8.90 6.64
N SER A 13 12.12 -7.65 7.11
CA SER A 13 11.78 -7.29 8.50
C SER A 13 10.32 -6.90 8.69
N ASP A 14 9.70 -6.29 7.67
CA ASP A 14 8.38 -5.67 7.76
C ASP A 14 7.56 -5.70 6.47
N ASN A 15 8.09 -6.31 5.39
CA ASN A 15 7.38 -6.42 4.12
C ASN A 15 6.29 -7.50 4.14
N TYR A 16 5.21 -7.22 3.42
CA TYR A 16 4.19 -8.18 3.05
C TYR A 16 4.19 -8.40 1.54
N ILE A 17 4.44 -9.63 1.10
CA ILE A 17 4.14 -10.10 -0.25
C ILE A 17 2.70 -10.62 -0.21
N TRP A 18 1.80 -10.05 -1.02
CA TRP A 18 0.40 -10.48 -1.00
C TRP A 18 0.18 -11.68 -1.90
N LEU A 19 -0.27 -12.80 -1.33
CA LEU A 19 -0.65 -14.01 -2.03
C LEU A 19 -2.15 -13.99 -2.31
N ILE A 20 -2.52 -14.08 -3.58
CA ILE A 20 -3.91 -14.12 -4.05
C ILE A 20 -4.16 -15.51 -4.60
N VAL A 21 -5.07 -16.27 -4.01
CA VAL A 21 -5.32 -17.68 -4.35
C VAL A 21 -6.75 -17.92 -4.80
N ARG A 22 -6.92 -18.75 -5.82
CA ARG A 22 -8.18 -19.33 -6.26
C ARG A 22 -7.95 -20.64 -6.98
N ASN A 23 -8.64 -21.72 -6.57
CA ASN A 23 -8.58 -23.04 -7.22
C ASN A 23 -7.14 -23.54 -7.44
N ASN A 24 -6.30 -23.54 -6.40
CA ASN A 24 -4.89 -23.95 -6.40
C ASN A 24 -3.98 -23.19 -7.39
N ARG A 25 -4.41 -22.02 -7.86
CA ARG A 25 -3.60 -21.09 -8.62
C ARG A 25 -3.42 -19.79 -7.85
N ALA A 26 -2.27 -19.16 -8.02
CA ALA A 26 -1.96 -17.92 -7.32
C ALA A 26 -1.42 -16.82 -8.21
N PHE A 27 -1.60 -15.61 -7.74
CA PHE A 27 -0.78 -14.45 -8.05
C PHE A 27 -0.10 -13.97 -6.78
N VAL A 28 1.06 -13.35 -6.93
CA VAL A 28 1.70 -12.61 -5.85
C VAL A 28 1.87 -11.15 -6.24
N VAL A 29 1.79 -10.26 -5.24
CA VAL A 29 2.01 -8.82 -5.43
C VAL A 29 3.29 -8.45 -4.71
N ASP A 30 4.19 -7.74 -5.42
CA ASP A 30 5.43 -7.17 -4.91
C ASP A 30 6.36 -8.18 -4.20
N PRO A 31 6.77 -9.26 -4.88
CA PRO A 31 7.64 -10.25 -4.27
C PRO A 31 9.11 -9.76 -4.20
N GLY A 32 9.54 -9.33 -3.00
CA GLY A 32 10.91 -8.91 -2.75
C GLY A 32 11.87 -10.08 -2.51
N GLU A 33 11.39 -11.18 -1.89
CA GLU A 33 12.17 -12.38 -1.58
C GLU A 33 11.54 -13.64 -2.17
N PRO A 34 12.31 -14.48 -2.91
CA PRO A 34 11.76 -15.69 -3.52
C PRO A 34 11.51 -16.82 -2.53
N GLY A 35 12.34 -16.96 -1.49
CA GLY A 35 12.30 -18.07 -0.56
C GLY A 35 10.94 -18.24 0.14
N PRO A 36 10.41 -17.24 0.80
CA PRO A 36 9.09 -17.32 1.45
C PRO A 36 7.95 -17.66 0.48
N VAL A 37 7.98 -17.11 -0.74
CA VAL A 37 6.97 -17.39 -1.77
C VAL A 37 7.02 -18.84 -2.19
N LEU A 38 8.20 -19.35 -2.60
CA LEU A 38 8.37 -20.73 -3.05
C LEU A 38 8.02 -21.75 -1.95
N ALA A 39 8.39 -21.47 -0.70
CA ALA A 39 8.03 -22.31 0.44
C ALA A 39 6.51 -22.39 0.64
N THR A 40 5.80 -21.27 0.53
CA THR A 40 4.34 -21.22 0.65
C THR A 40 3.67 -21.98 -0.50
N LEU A 41 4.09 -21.73 -1.75
CA LEU A 41 3.54 -22.42 -2.92
C LEU A 41 3.71 -23.94 -2.81
N GLN A 42 4.88 -24.40 -2.37
CA GLN A 42 5.16 -25.83 -2.16
C GLN A 42 4.31 -26.42 -1.03
N ALA A 43 4.23 -25.75 0.12
CA ALA A 43 3.50 -26.26 1.29
C ALA A 43 2.00 -26.40 1.02
N GLU A 44 1.42 -25.48 0.25
CA GLU A 44 0.00 -25.44 -0.05
C GLU A 44 -0.36 -26.11 -1.39
N ASN A 45 0.64 -26.62 -2.13
CA ASN A 45 0.50 -27.22 -3.46
C ASN A 45 -0.25 -26.28 -4.43
N ILE A 46 0.25 -25.05 -4.55
CA ILE A 46 -0.31 -23.97 -5.36
C ILE A 46 0.62 -23.69 -6.55
N GLU A 47 0.03 -23.46 -7.73
CA GLU A 47 0.73 -23.03 -8.95
C GLU A 47 0.76 -21.50 -9.04
N LEU A 48 1.94 -20.90 -9.17
CA LEU A 48 2.08 -19.47 -9.43
C LEU A 48 1.76 -19.16 -10.89
N SER A 49 0.72 -18.38 -11.11
CA SER A 49 0.22 -18.00 -12.43
C SER A 49 0.69 -16.62 -12.86
N GLY A 50 1.00 -15.74 -11.91
CA GLY A 50 1.43 -14.39 -12.24
C GLY A 50 1.96 -13.59 -11.06
N ILE A 51 2.64 -12.50 -11.39
CA ILE A 51 3.21 -11.52 -10.46
C ILE A 51 2.67 -10.15 -10.85
N LEU A 52 2.20 -9.38 -9.87
CA LEU A 52 1.84 -7.98 -10.01
C LEU A 52 2.90 -7.12 -9.33
N ILE A 53 3.43 -6.12 -10.03
CA ILE A 53 4.41 -5.18 -9.49
C ILE A 53 3.77 -3.79 -9.42
N THR A 54 3.89 -3.15 -8.26
CA THR A 54 3.40 -1.79 -8.07
C THR A 54 4.43 -0.73 -8.46
N HIS A 55 5.70 -0.95 -8.16
CA HIS A 55 6.81 -0.03 -8.46
C HIS A 55 8.17 -0.75 -8.43
N HIS A 56 9.24 -0.03 -8.77
CA HIS A 56 10.54 -0.65 -9.07
C HIS A 56 11.46 -0.95 -7.88
N HIS A 57 11.14 -0.56 -6.64
CA HIS A 57 12.06 -0.78 -5.53
C HIS A 57 12.38 -2.26 -5.34
N PHE A 58 13.61 -2.54 -4.92
CA PHE A 58 14.15 -3.90 -4.85
C PHE A 58 13.36 -4.81 -3.91
N ASP A 59 12.89 -4.30 -2.81
CA ASP A 59 12.08 -5.04 -1.82
C ASP A 59 10.67 -5.40 -2.32
N HIS A 60 10.28 -4.93 -3.51
CA HIS A 60 9.07 -5.31 -4.24
C HIS A 60 9.35 -6.15 -5.48
N THR A 61 10.58 -6.12 -6.00
CA THR A 61 10.92 -6.73 -7.30
C THR A 61 12.02 -7.78 -7.23
N GLY A 62 12.74 -7.88 -6.10
CA GLY A 62 13.94 -8.70 -5.97
C GLY A 62 13.75 -10.19 -6.24
N ALA A 63 12.53 -10.72 -6.08
CA ALA A 63 12.22 -12.12 -6.36
C ALA A 63 11.76 -12.40 -7.80
N VAL A 64 11.44 -11.38 -8.60
CA VAL A 64 10.78 -11.54 -9.90
C VAL A 64 11.52 -12.50 -10.82
N ALA A 65 12.81 -12.29 -11.01
CA ALA A 65 13.62 -13.13 -11.90
C ALA A 65 13.69 -14.60 -11.45
N ALA A 66 13.84 -14.83 -10.14
CA ALA A 66 13.91 -16.17 -9.57
C ALA A 66 12.57 -16.90 -9.68
N LEU A 67 11.47 -16.25 -9.30
CA LEU A 67 10.12 -16.80 -9.39
C LEU A 67 9.73 -17.11 -10.84
N LYS A 68 10.03 -16.19 -11.77
CA LYS A 68 9.78 -16.41 -13.19
C LYS A 68 10.57 -17.60 -13.75
N THR A 69 11.83 -17.76 -13.37
CA THR A 69 12.66 -18.90 -13.78
C THR A 69 12.11 -20.22 -13.27
N GLU A 70 11.67 -20.27 -12.01
CA GLU A 70 11.19 -21.49 -11.36
C GLU A 70 9.79 -21.89 -11.82
N THR A 71 8.90 -20.93 -12.07
CA THR A 71 7.48 -21.21 -12.30
C THR A 71 7.00 -20.94 -13.73
N GLY A 72 7.74 -20.15 -14.50
CA GLY A 72 7.33 -19.70 -15.83
C GLY A 72 6.17 -18.70 -15.83
N CYS A 73 5.83 -18.10 -14.67
CA CYS A 73 4.71 -17.17 -14.55
C CYS A 73 4.94 -15.87 -15.34
N GLU A 74 3.85 -15.22 -15.77
CA GLU A 74 3.89 -13.89 -16.37
C GLU A 74 4.00 -12.79 -15.30
N VAL A 75 4.60 -11.65 -15.66
CA VAL A 75 4.79 -10.49 -14.77
C VAL A 75 4.11 -9.26 -15.38
N TRP A 76 3.25 -8.61 -14.57
CA TRP A 76 2.62 -7.34 -14.88
C TRP A 76 3.24 -6.24 -14.03
N GLY A 77 3.49 -5.08 -14.62
CA GLY A 77 4.02 -3.92 -13.91
C GLY A 77 3.93 -2.64 -14.72
N PRO A 78 4.35 -1.50 -14.14
CA PRO A 78 4.28 -0.21 -14.82
C PRO A 78 5.21 -0.15 -16.05
N PRO A 79 4.83 0.64 -17.08
CA PRO A 79 5.73 0.90 -18.21
C PRO A 79 6.95 1.70 -17.76
N ASP A 80 8.05 1.57 -18.53
CA ASP A 80 9.30 2.32 -18.32
C ASP A 80 9.91 2.17 -16.90
N SER A 81 9.52 1.11 -16.18
CA SER A 81 10.04 0.82 -14.86
C SER A 81 11.53 0.48 -14.87
N PRO A 82 12.37 1.05 -13.97
CA PRO A 82 13.77 0.66 -13.84
C PRO A 82 13.99 -0.84 -13.53
N ALA A 83 13.00 -1.52 -12.97
CA ALA A 83 13.06 -2.97 -12.70
C ALA A 83 12.51 -3.82 -13.86
N GLY A 84 12.03 -3.20 -14.95
CA GLY A 84 11.56 -3.88 -16.15
C GLY A 84 12.67 -4.40 -17.05
N PRO A 85 12.34 -4.90 -18.25
CA PRO A 85 10.98 -4.96 -18.78
C PRO A 85 10.15 -6.11 -18.17
N TYR A 86 8.84 -5.89 -18.03
CA TYR A 86 7.85 -6.90 -17.64
C TYR A 86 7.23 -7.57 -18.87
N ASP A 87 6.59 -8.74 -18.70
CA ASP A 87 5.90 -9.43 -19.81
C ASP A 87 4.68 -8.63 -20.29
N ARG A 88 4.03 -7.93 -19.36
CA ARG A 88 2.87 -7.08 -19.61
C ARG A 88 3.07 -5.75 -18.89
N THR A 89 3.06 -4.68 -19.63
CA THR A 89 3.05 -3.33 -19.06
C THR A 89 1.62 -2.83 -18.95
N VAL A 90 1.29 -2.21 -17.81
CA VAL A 90 -0.06 -1.71 -17.50
C VAL A 90 0.02 -0.32 -16.87
N THR A 91 -0.99 0.52 -17.14
CA THR A 91 -1.05 1.91 -16.71
C THR A 91 -2.47 2.31 -16.34
N GLU A 92 -2.69 3.57 -15.98
CA GLU A 92 -4.00 4.14 -15.64
C GLU A 92 -5.10 3.72 -16.62
N GLY A 93 -6.17 3.12 -16.08
CA GLY A 93 -7.36 2.71 -16.82
C GLY A 93 -7.28 1.32 -17.43
N ASP A 94 -6.11 0.68 -17.43
CA ASP A 94 -6.00 -0.72 -17.83
C ASP A 94 -6.66 -1.65 -16.81
N THR A 95 -6.93 -2.88 -17.24
CA THR A 95 -7.49 -3.93 -16.39
C THR A 95 -6.61 -5.18 -16.45
N VAL A 96 -6.28 -5.74 -15.30
CA VAL A 96 -5.59 -7.03 -15.19
C VAL A 96 -6.57 -8.06 -14.62
N SER A 97 -6.74 -9.18 -15.33
CA SER A 97 -7.56 -10.28 -14.84
C SER A 97 -6.74 -11.23 -13.97
N VAL A 98 -6.96 -11.19 -12.66
CA VAL A 98 -6.30 -12.04 -11.67
C VAL A 98 -7.21 -13.21 -11.32
N LEU A 99 -6.90 -14.40 -11.80
CA LEU A 99 -7.69 -15.62 -11.58
C LEU A 99 -9.18 -15.47 -11.92
N GLY A 100 -9.49 -14.65 -12.96
CA GLY A 100 -10.85 -14.41 -13.41
C GLY A 100 -11.61 -13.32 -12.62
N VAL A 101 -10.89 -12.50 -11.87
CA VAL A 101 -11.38 -11.28 -11.23
C VAL A 101 -10.62 -10.08 -11.79
N ASP A 102 -11.32 -9.04 -12.15
CA ASP A 102 -10.74 -7.86 -12.76
C ASP A 102 -10.24 -6.85 -11.70
N PHE A 103 -9.00 -6.39 -11.91
CA PHE A 103 -8.36 -5.31 -11.15
C PHE A 103 -8.06 -4.15 -12.10
N SER A 104 -8.64 -3.00 -11.82
CA SER A 104 -8.31 -1.75 -12.51
C SER A 104 -6.97 -1.22 -12.03
N VAL A 105 -6.18 -0.68 -12.96
CA VAL A 105 -4.89 -0.07 -12.67
C VAL A 105 -5.06 1.42 -12.44
N LEU A 106 -4.47 1.94 -11.38
CA LEU A 106 -4.46 3.35 -11.01
C LEU A 106 -3.02 3.84 -10.95
N ASN A 107 -2.66 4.90 -11.67
CA ASN A 107 -1.37 5.56 -11.49
C ASN A 107 -1.38 6.37 -10.19
N VAL A 108 -0.41 6.12 -9.34
CA VAL A 108 -0.28 6.74 -8.00
C VAL A 108 1.15 7.23 -7.75
N PRO A 109 1.69 8.11 -8.63
CA PRO A 109 3.05 8.59 -8.51
C PRO A 109 3.25 9.43 -7.25
N GLY A 110 4.49 9.42 -6.73
CA GLY A 110 4.88 10.19 -5.55
C GLY A 110 6.00 9.54 -4.79
N HIS A 111 5.82 8.32 -4.32
CA HIS A 111 6.88 7.51 -3.72
C HIS A 111 7.94 7.22 -4.78
N THR A 112 7.54 6.62 -5.89
CA THR A 112 8.28 6.60 -7.15
C THR A 112 7.44 7.21 -8.26
N LEU A 113 8.02 7.50 -9.42
CA LEU A 113 7.28 8.07 -10.56
C LEU A 113 6.51 6.99 -11.34
N ASP A 114 6.99 5.76 -11.34
CA ASP A 114 6.37 4.62 -12.01
C ASP A 114 5.25 3.94 -11.18
N HIS A 115 4.96 4.42 -9.97
CA HIS A 115 4.07 3.72 -9.02
C HIS A 115 2.64 3.59 -9.53
N ILE A 116 2.14 2.34 -9.54
CA ILE A 116 0.73 1.99 -9.82
C ILE A 116 0.11 1.25 -8.65
N ALA A 117 -1.21 1.21 -8.61
CA ALA A 117 -2.00 0.40 -7.67
C ALA A 117 -3.01 -0.45 -8.44
N TYR A 118 -3.41 -1.59 -7.85
CA TYR A 118 -4.38 -2.51 -8.42
C TYR A 118 -5.64 -2.52 -7.54
N TYR A 119 -6.79 -2.16 -8.10
CA TYR A 119 -8.06 -2.08 -7.38
C TYR A 119 -9.14 -2.98 -7.99
N SER A 120 -9.74 -3.84 -7.19
CA SER A 120 -10.93 -4.63 -7.58
C SER A 120 -12.16 -4.20 -6.77
N PRO A 121 -13.17 -3.61 -7.43
CA PRO A 121 -14.45 -3.34 -6.77
C PRO A 121 -15.18 -4.62 -6.33
N ALA A 122 -15.01 -5.72 -7.08
CA ALA A 122 -15.68 -6.99 -6.79
C ALA A 122 -15.17 -7.65 -5.49
N GLU A 123 -13.86 -7.53 -5.24
CA GLU A 123 -13.23 -8.06 -4.01
C GLU A 123 -13.08 -6.97 -2.93
N GLN A 124 -13.44 -5.72 -3.23
CA GLN A 124 -13.20 -4.56 -2.36
C GLN A 124 -11.74 -4.47 -1.90
N ALA A 125 -10.80 -4.78 -2.79
CA ALA A 125 -9.39 -4.94 -2.49
C ALA A 125 -8.54 -3.94 -3.29
N LEU A 126 -7.61 -3.26 -2.59
CA LEU A 126 -6.65 -2.33 -3.14
C LEU A 126 -5.23 -2.77 -2.76
N PHE A 127 -4.40 -3.12 -3.73
CA PHE A 127 -2.96 -3.29 -3.56
C PHE A 127 -2.28 -1.99 -3.96
N CYS A 128 -1.75 -1.24 -3.00
CA CYS A 128 -1.25 0.12 -3.21
C CYS A 128 0.25 0.26 -2.96
N GLY A 129 0.98 -0.84 -2.81
CA GLY A 129 2.41 -0.82 -2.54
C GLY A 129 2.78 0.18 -1.45
N ASP A 130 3.62 1.15 -1.82
CA ASP A 130 4.17 2.17 -0.93
C ASP A 130 3.52 3.56 -1.08
N THR A 131 2.30 3.62 -1.63
CA THR A 131 1.56 4.89 -1.72
C THR A 131 0.83 5.19 -0.41
N LEU A 132 -0.05 4.29 0.03
CA LEU A 132 -0.85 4.45 1.25
C LEU A 132 -0.51 3.35 2.25
N PHE A 133 -0.20 3.74 3.48
CA PHE A 133 0.02 2.83 4.60
C PHE A 133 -1.03 3.03 5.68
N VAL A 134 -1.19 2.04 6.56
CA VAL A 134 -2.06 2.19 7.73
C VAL A 134 -1.56 3.35 8.59
N GLY A 135 -2.40 4.38 8.74
CA GLY A 135 -2.09 5.60 9.47
C GLY A 135 -0.99 6.48 8.86
N GLY A 136 -0.59 6.22 7.61
CA GLY A 136 0.53 6.91 6.98
C GLY A 136 0.52 6.88 5.46
N CYS A 137 1.62 7.32 4.86
CA CYS A 137 1.89 7.19 3.43
C CYS A 137 3.39 7.00 3.18
N GLY A 138 3.74 6.58 1.97
CA GLY A 138 5.12 6.43 1.54
C GLY A 138 5.92 7.74 1.61
N ARG A 139 7.25 7.60 1.76
CA ARG A 139 8.16 8.72 1.59
C ARG A 139 8.16 9.15 0.12
N VAL A 140 8.23 10.46 -0.12
CA VAL A 140 8.35 11.00 -1.48
C VAL A 140 9.82 11.00 -1.86
N PHE A 141 10.23 10.02 -2.69
CA PHE A 141 11.63 9.92 -3.13
C PHE A 141 11.84 10.57 -4.51
N GLU A 142 10.93 10.32 -5.45
CA GLU A 142 11.09 10.74 -6.84
C GLU A 142 10.09 11.80 -7.26
N GLY A 143 8.86 11.70 -6.75
CA GLY A 143 7.80 12.66 -7.04
C GLY A 143 7.88 13.92 -6.19
N THR A 144 6.79 14.65 -6.18
CA THR A 144 6.60 15.84 -5.34
C THR A 144 5.47 15.62 -4.33
N PRO A 145 5.44 16.35 -3.19
CA PRO A 145 4.34 16.24 -2.24
C PRO A 145 2.95 16.49 -2.87
N PRO A 146 2.73 17.46 -3.77
CA PRO A 146 1.46 17.60 -4.47
C PRO A 146 1.09 16.39 -5.35
N GLN A 147 2.05 15.76 -6.02
CA GLN A 147 1.79 14.53 -6.79
C GLN A 147 1.34 13.40 -5.87
N MET A 148 2.05 13.16 -4.76
CA MET A 148 1.69 12.15 -3.78
C MET A 148 0.31 12.41 -3.18
N ARG A 149 -0.01 13.67 -2.82
CA ARG A 149 -1.33 14.04 -2.34
C ARG A 149 -2.42 13.75 -3.39
N GLY A 150 -2.16 14.09 -4.65
CA GLY A 150 -3.08 13.77 -5.75
C GLY A 150 -3.33 12.27 -5.90
N SER A 151 -2.30 11.45 -5.75
CA SER A 151 -2.40 9.98 -5.72
C SER A 151 -3.24 9.51 -4.52
N LEU A 152 -2.98 10.04 -3.34
CA LEU A 152 -3.74 9.73 -2.13
C LEU A 152 -5.20 10.22 -2.22
N GLU A 153 -5.47 11.36 -2.89
CA GLU A 153 -6.83 11.84 -3.13
C GLU A 153 -7.64 10.86 -3.98
N LYS A 154 -7.00 10.27 -5.01
CA LYS A 154 -7.61 9.22 -5.83
C LYS A 154 -7.98 8.01 -4.97
N LEU A 155 -7.08 7.53 -4.12
CA LEU A 155 -7.33 6.39 -3.23
C LEU A 155 -8.37 6.72 -2.14
N ARG A 156 -8.33 7.93 -1.58
CA ARG A 156 -9.31 8.45 -0.62
C ARG A 156 -10.75 8.41 -1.15
N GLY A 157 -10.92 8.55 -2.46
CA GLY A 157 -12.22 8.52 -3.14
C GLY A 157 -12.81 7.13 -3.36
N LEU A 158 -12.10 6.06 -3.03
CA LEU A 158 -12.60 4.69 -3.14
C LEU A 158 -13.67 4.40 -2.07
N PRO A 159 -14.54 3.39 -2.29
CA PRO A 159 -15.57 3.01 -1.33
C PRO A 159 -14.99 2.76 0.08
N PRO A 160 -15.70 3.19 1.15
CA PRO A 160 -15.19 3.11 2.52
C PRO A 160 -14.83 1.71 3.00
N GLU A 161 -15.48 0.67 2.45
CA GLU A 161 -15.26 -0.74 2.80
C GLU A 161 -14.01 -1.33 2.13
N THR A 162 -13.40 -0.62 1.16
CA THR A 162 -12.21 -1.10 0.44
C THR A 162 -11.09 -1.45 1.42
N LEU A 163 -10.60 -2.67 1.34
CA LEU A 163 -9.45 -3.16 2.10
C LEU A 163 -8.15 -2.72 1.45
N ILE A 164 -7.23 -2.17 2.24
CA ILE A 164 -5.96 -1.64 1.81
C ILE A 164 -4.85 -2.64 2.13
N PHE A 165 -4.33 -3.27 1.10
CA PHE A 165 -3.21 -4.21 1.17
C PHE A 165 -1.91 -3.47 0.80
N CYS A 166 -1.36 -2.72 1.74
CA CYS A 166 -0.06 -2.05 1.58
C CYS A 166 1.09 -3.01 1.85
N ALA A 167 2.31 -2.63 1.46
CA ALA A 167 3.44 -3.55 1.45
C ALA A 167 4.19 -3.68 2.78
N HIS A 168 3.97 -2.79 3.76
CA HIS A 168 4.77 -2.74 4.99
C HIS A 168 3.96 -2.67 6.28
N GLU A 169 4.48 -3.30 7.33
CA GLU A 169 3.95 -3.24 8.71
C GLU A 169 4.49 -2.01 9.48
N TYR A 170 4.21 -0.80 8.96
CA TYR A 170 4.63 0.47 9.59
C TYR A 170 3.58 1.07 10.53
N THR A 171 2.50 0.35 10.78
CA THR A 171 1.28 0.85 11.43
C THR A 171 1.55 1.54 12.76
N LEU A 172 2.23 0.89 13.70
CA LEU A 172 2.45 1.49 15.03
C LEU A 172 3.27 2.78 14.96
N ALA A 173 4.32 2.81 14.12
CA ALA A 173 5.15 4.00 13.93
C ALA A 173 4.34 5.13 13.28
N ASN A 174 3.47 4.81 12.32
CA ASN A 174 2.60 5.78 11.65
C ASN A 174 1.54 6.33 12.60
N LEU A 175 0.81 5.49 13.32
CA LEU A 175 -0.26 5.91 14.23
C LEU A 175 0.29 6.71 15.43
N ARG A 176 1.48 6.38 15.94
CA ARG A 176 2.15 7.19 16.97
C ARG A 176 2.50 8.57 16.46
N PHE A 177 2.98 8.69 15.22
CA PHE A 177 3.18 9.99 14.59
C PHE A 177 1.85 10.71 14.35
N ALA A 178 0.82 10.02 13.84
CA ALA A 178 -0.51 10.59 13.64
C ALA A 178 -1.05 11.25 14.91
N ARG A 179 -0.81 10.67 16.09
CA ARG A 179 -1.18 11.25 17.38
C ARG A 179 -0.45 12.55 17.72
N LEU A 180 0.71 12.81 17.16
CA LEU A 180 1.36 14.12 17.30
C LEU A 180 0.63 15.18 16.47
N VAL A 181 0.06 14.77 15.33
CA VAL A 181 -0.66 15.64 14.41
C VAL A 181 -2.11 15.88 14.84
N GLU A 182 -2.79 14.85 15.36
CA GLU A 182 -4.18 14.90 15.83
C GLU A 182 -4.30 14.34 17.26
N PRO A 183 -3.81 15.04 18.28
CA PRO A 183 -3.74 14.52 19.67
C PRO A 183 -5.11 14.25 20.31
N ASN A 184 -6.18 14.94 19.85
CA ASN A 184 -7.54 14.80 20.38
C ASN A 184 -8.43 13.87 19.55
N ASN A 185 -7.90 13.26 18.49
CA ASN A 185 -8.64 12.31 17.66
C ASN A 185 -8.88 10.99 18.41
N ARG A 186 -10.12 10.81 18.88
CA ARG A 186 -10.52 9.62 19.66
C ARG A 186 -10.53 8.34 18.81
N ALA A 187 -10.91 8.42 17.54
CA ALA A 187 -10.91 7.28 16.63
C ALA A 187 -9.46 6.77 16.42
N LEU A 188 -8.52 7.70 16.20
CA LEU A 188 -7.10 7.38 16.10
C LEU A 188 -6.56 6.72 17.37
N SER A 189 -6.96 7.23 18.57
CA SER A 189 -6.51 6.66 19.84
C SER A 189 -7.02 5.24 20.05
N ALA A 190 -8.28 4.95 19.72
CA ALA A 190 -8.84 3.61 19.78
C ALA A 190 -8.17 2.67 18.77
N PHE A 191 -8.01 3.12 17.52
CA PHE A 191 -7.39 2.32 16.47
C PHE A 191 -5.92 1.98 16.79
N LEU A 192 -5.16 2.92 17.36
CA LEU A 192 -3.78 2.65 17.83
C LEU A 192 -3.77 1.56 18.91
N SER A 193 -4.68 1.63 19.90
CA SER A 193 -4.77 0.63 20.97
C SER A 193 -5.07 -0.77 20.41
N ASP A 194 -5.99 -0.88 19.44
CA ASP A 194 -6.32 -2.14 18.78
C ASP A 194 -5.12 -2.69 17.99
N CYS A 195 -4.41 -1.83 17.27
CA CYS A 195 -3.20 -2.22 16.55
C CYS A 195 -2.07 -2.64 17.50
N GLU A 196 -1.89 -1.96 18.63
CA GLU A 196 -0.91 -2.36 19.65
C GLU A 196 -1.24 -3.74 20.22
N ALA A 197 -2.51 -4.04 20.48
CA ALA A 197 -2.95 -5.36 20.94
C ALA A 197 -2.68 -6.47 19.90
N LYS A 198 -2.97 -6.21 18.61
CA LYS A 198 -2.64 -7.14 17.52
C LYS A 198 -1.13 -7.40 17.45
N ARG A 199 -0.31 -6.32 17.42
CA ARG A 199 1.15 -6.48 17.32
C ARG A 199 1.78 -7.13 18.55
N ALA A 200 1.19 -7.01 19.73
CA ALA A 200 1.62 -7.73 20.92
C ALA A 200 1.45 -9.26 20.79
N ASN A 201 0.50 -9.69 19.94
CA ASN A 201 0.24 -11.10 19.63
C ASN A 201 0.90 -11.54 18.30
N ASP A 202 1.79 -10.72 17.73
CA ASP A 202 2.40 -10.92 16.41
C ASP A 202 1.38 -11.05 15.24
N GLU A 203 0.19 -10.49 15.42
CA GLU A 203 -0.83 -10.43 14.38
C GLU A 203 -0.60 -9.23 13.45
N PRO A 204 -0.82 -9.37 12.12
CA PRO A 204 -0.70 -8.25 11.19
C PRO A 204 -1.79 -7.20 11.46
N THR A 205 -1.46 -5.93 11.23
CA THR A 205 -2.45 -4.84 11.28
C THR A 205 -2.97 -4.45 9.90
N VAL A 206 -2.39 -5.01 8.85
CA VAL A 206 -2.81 -4.90 7.46
C VAL A 206 -3.63 -6.13 7.08
N PRO A 207 -4.75 -6.00 6.34
CA PRO A 207 -5.28 -4.79 5.74
C PRO A 207 -6.06 -3.89 6.72
N SER A 208 -6.03 -2.58 6.47
CA SER A 208 -6.98 -1.61 7.02
C SER A 208 -8.11 -1.34 6.00
N ARG A 209 -9.02 -0.43 6.32
CA ARG A 209 -10.09 0.02 5.42
C ARG A 209 -9.92 1.48 5.06
N ILE A 210 -10.43 1.89 3.91
CA ILE A 210 -10.49 3.33 3.57
C ILE A 210 -11.22 4.12 4.67
N SER A 211 -12.29 3.58 5.25
CA SER A 211 -12.99 4.23 6.38
C SER A 211 -12.10 4.47 7.60
N ASP A 212 -11.21 3.54 7.93
CA ASP A 212 -10.29 3.67 9.06
C ASP A 212 -9.24 4.74 8.77
N GLU A 213 -8.70 4.76 7.55
CA GLU A 213 -7.73 5.74 7.11
C GLU A 213 -8.35 7.17 7.05
N LEU A 214 -9.58 7.31 6.58
CA LEU A 214 -10.31 8.58 6.61
C LEU A 214 -10.53 9.10 8.03
N ALA A 215 -10.66 8.22 9.00
CA ALA A 215 -10.85 8.58 10.40
C ALA A 215 -9.55 8.90 11.13
N CYS A 216 -8.42 8.25 10.75
CA CYS A 216 -7.20 8.20 11.57
C CYS A 216 -5.93 8.70 10.89
N ASN A 217 -5.86 8.68 9.54
CA ASN A 217 -4.62 8.95 8.81
C ASN A 217 -4.47 10.44 8.47
N PRO A 218 -3.53 11.18 9.07
CA PRO A 218 -3.37 12.62 8.83
C PRO A 218 -2.99 12.94 7.37
N PHE A 219 -2.42 11.98 6.63
CA PHE A 219 -2.10 12.12 5.21
C PHE A 219 -3.31 12.04 4.29
N LEU A 220 -4.49 11.65 4.79
CA LEU A 220 -5.78 11.73 4.11
C LEU A 220 -6.70 12.81 4.70
N ARG A 221 -6.25 13.54 5.71
CA ARG A 221 -7.06 14.47 6.50
C ARG A 221 -6.57 15.92 6.43
N TRP A 222 -6.00 16.31 5.30
CA TRP A 222 -5.52 17.68 5.06
C TRP A 222 -6.62 18.76 5.16
N ASP A 223 -7.89 18.36 5.17
CA ASP A 223 -9.06 19.21 5.39
C ASP A 223 -9.50 19.28 6.87
N SER A 224 -8.89 18.48 7.76
CA SER A 224 -9.17 18.49 9.21
C SER A 224 -8.71 19.81 9.84
N ALA A 225 -9.60 20.44 10.62
CA ALA A 225 -9.26 21.63 11.38
C ALA A 225 -8.16 21.35 12.41
N GLU A 226 -8.23 20.21 13.11
CA GLU A 226 -7.23 19.82 14.11
C GLU A 226 -5.83 19.68 13.50
N VAL A 227 -5.71 19.02 12.31
CA VAL A 227 -4.42 18.92 11.61
C VAL A 227 -3.83 20.30 11.32
N ARG A 228 -4.66 21.21 10.76
CA ARG A 228 -4.25 22.58 10.41
C ARG A 228 -3.83 23.38 11.65
N ASP A 229 -4.62 23.32 12.71
CA ASP A 229 -4.36 24.05 13.96
C ASP A 229 -3.10 23.53 14.65
N THR A 230 -2.89 22.22 14.69
CA THR A 230 -1.67 21.61 15.23
C THR A 230 -0.43 22.05 14.45
N LEU A 231 -0.49 22.01 13.11
CA LEU A 231 0.62 22.47 12.27
C LEU A 231 0.93 23.95 12.43
N LYS A 232 -0.12 24.81 12.55
CA LYS A 232 0.04 26.26 12.84
C LYS A 232 0.70 26.47 14.21
N ALA A 233 0.20 25.82 15.25
CA ALA A 233 0.75 25.91 16.60
C ALA A 233 2.21 25.43 16.68
N ALA A 234 2.59 24.43 15.88
CA ALA A 234 3.96 23.94 15.78
C ALA A 234 4.86 24.77 14.85
N GLY A 235 4.35 25.82 14.21
CA GLY A 235 5.09 26.64 13.25
C GLY A 235 5.52 25.92 11.98
N LYS A 236 4.77 24.85 11.60
CA LYS A 236 5.11 23.98 10.46
C LYS A 236 4.26 24.25 9.21
N LEU A 237 3.15 24.98 9.33
CA LEU A 237 2.29 25.29 8.19
C LEU A 237 2.73 26.59 7.54
N THR A 238 3.26 26.51 6.34
CA THR A 238 3.66 27.68 5.52
C THR A 238 2.53 28.16 4.62
N GLU A 239 1.74 27.22 4.08
CA GLU A 239 0.60 27.51 3.20
C GLU A 239 -0.64 26.74 3.68
N ASP A 240 -1.74 27.45 3.93
CA ASP A 240 -3.01 26.86 4.39
C ASP A 240 -3.87 26.37 3.22
N THR A 241 -3.26 25.52 2.39
CA THR A 241 -3.88 24.79 1.27
C THR A 241 -3.80 23.29 1.53
N ALA A 242 -4.53 22.46 0.79
CA ALA A 242 -4.45 21.01 0.90
C ALA A 242 -3.02 20.49 0.66
N ASP A 243 -2.35 21.03 -0.37
CA ASP A 243 -0.96 20.69 -0.69
C ASP A 243 0.01 21.14 0.40
N GLY A 244 -0.16 22.35 0.94
CA GLY A 244 0.66 22.88 2.03
C GLY A 244 0.52 22.07 3.31
N VAL A 245 -0.70 21.69 3.69
CA VAL A 245 -0.96 20.82 4.86
C VAL A 245 -0.33 19.45 4.67
N PHE A 246 -0.55 18.80 3.54
CA PHE A 246 0.06 17.49 3.24
C PHE A 246 1.59 17.58 3.29
N THR A 247 2.18 18.58 2.65
CA THR A 247 3.62 18.80 2.63
C THR A 247 4.18 18.96 4.04
N ALA A 248 3.54 19.81 4.86
CA ALA A 248 3.95 20.04 6.25
C ALA A 248 3.89 18.75 7.10
N VAL A 249 2.84 17.93 6.95
CA VAL A 249 2.73 16.64 7.64
C VAL A 249 3.84 15.68 7.17
N ARG A 250 4.12 15.63 5.85
CA ARG A 250 5.15 14.73 5.30
C ARG A 250 6.55 15.11 5.75
N GLU A 251 6.87 16.42 5.72
CA GLU A 251 8.15 16.94 6.20
C GLU A 251 8.34 16.70 7.69
N TRP A 252 7.29 16.90 8.48
CA TRP A 252 7.33 16.60 9.91
C TRP A 252 7.59 15.12 10.15
N LYS A 253 6.90 14.22 9.47
CA LYS A 253 7.13 12.77 9.58
C LYS A 253 8.56 12.35 9.19
N ASN A 254 9.19 13.05 8.25
CA ASN A 254 10.56 12.73 7.83
C ASN A 254 11.61 13.04 8.90
N THR A 255 11.27 13.87 9.89
CA THR A 255 12.16 14.35 10.96
C THR A 255 11.73 13.95 12.38
N ALA A 256 10.62 13.20 12.51
CA ALA A 256 10.03 12.77 13.78
C ALA A 256 10.62 11.45 14.28
#